data_513e6ee085a44e2b488ab24d8aff7ff2
#
_entry.id   513e6ee085a44e2b488ab24d8aff7ff2
#
_cell.length_a   1.000
_cell.length_b   1.000
_cell.length_c   1.000
_cell.angle_alpha   90.00
_cell.angle_beta   90.00
_cell.angle_gamma   90.00
#
_symmetry.space_group_name_H-M   'P 1'
#
loop_
_entity.id
_entity.type
_entity.pdbx_description
1 polymer ?
#
loop_
_entity_poly.entity_id
_entity_poly.type
_entity_poly.pdbx_seq_one_letter_code
_entity_poly.pdbx_strand_id
1 'polypeptide(L)'
;MPVLATSDHAIKRDPNMVAAGVRAVVKTQQALKRDPSLATRVGKALFPPAEAALIADVIARDLPYYDPTISEAAVDGLSRFAQASGLARRSVSYNQVVALEFRHLWTA
;
A
#
# COMPACT_ATOMS: atom_id res chain seq x y z
N MET A 1 7.49 -3.86 3.18
CA MET A 1 6.60 -3.33 2.13
C MET A 1 5.38 -2.70 2.79
N PRO A 2 5.11 -1.43 2.57
CA PRO A 2 3.97 -0.78 3.21
C PRO A 2 2.64 -1.27 2.62
N VAL A 3 1.63 -1.39 3.46
CA VAL A 3 0.26 -1.74 3.06
C VAL A 3 -0.74 -0.77 3.69
N LEU A 4 -1.84 -0.55 3.03
CA LEU A 4 -2.99 0.12 3.62
C LEU A 4 -3.80 -0.91 4.41
N ALA A 5 -3.85 -0.74 5.72
CA ALA A 5 -4.55 -1.65 6.61
C ALA A 5 -5.85 -1.03 7.12
N THR A 6 -6.84 -1.87 7.35
CA THR A 6 -8.12 -1.50 7.94
C THR A 6 -8.63 -2.63 8.84
N SER A 7 -9.81 -2.52 9.38
CA SER A 7 -10.47 -3.55 10.18
C SER A 7 -11.86 -3.86 9.64
N ASP A 8 -12.36 -5.04 9.99
CA ASP A 8 -13.75 -5.42 9.65
C ASP A 8 -14.75 -4.42 10.22
N HIS A 9 -14.49 -3.90 11.42
CA HIS A 9 -15.33 -2.90 12.04
C HIS A 9 -15.38 -1.60 11.22
N ALA A 10 -14.22 -1.10 10.76
CA ALA A 10 -14.15 0.11 9.94
C ALA A 10 -14.85 -0.08 8.59
N ILE A 11 -14.69 -1.24 7.96
CA ILE A 11 -15.35 -1.57 6.68
C ILE A 11 -16.87 -1.58 6.85
N LYS A 12 -17.37 -2.20 7.91
CA LYS A 12 -18.82 -2.26 8.18
C LYS A 12 -19.41 -0.90 8.53
N ARG A 13 -18.65 -0.11 9.30
CA ARG A 13 -19.10 1.20 9.77
C ARG A 13 -19.18 2.23 8.65
N ASP A 14 -18.13 2.28 7.80
CA ASP A 14 -18.04 3.26 6.73
C ASP A 14 -17.23 2.72 5.55
N PRO A 15 -17.85 1.87 4.70
CA PRO A 15 -17.17 1.31 3.52
C PRO A 15 -16.75 2.37 2.53
N ASN A 16 -17.45 3.50 2.45
CA ASN A 16 -17.11 4.60 1.55
C ASN A 16 -15.80 5.28 1.96
N MET A 17 -15.55 5.44 3.25
CA MET A 17 -14.27 5.97 3.75
C MET A 17 -13.10 5.03 3.40
N VAL A 18 -13.27 3.74 3.59
CA VAL A 18 -12.26 2.74 3.23
C VAL A 18 -12.00 2.76 1.73
N ALA A 19 -13.04 2.77 0.91
CA ALA A 19 -12.92 2.88 -0.55
C ALA A 19 -12.21 4.16 -0.97
N ALA A 20 -12.47 5.28 -0.32
CA ALA A 20 -11.79 6.56 -0.57
C ALA A 20 -10.29 6.45 -0.27
N GLY A 21 -9.90 5.78 0.81
CA GLY A 21 -8.50 5.51 1.15
C GLY A 21 -7.80 4.67 0.08
N VAL A 22 -8.44 3.60 -0.38
CA VAL A 22 -7.89 2.76 -1.47
C VAL A 22 -7.70 3.58 -2.74
N ARG A 23 -8.71 4.34 -3.14
CA ARG A 23 -8.61 5.21 -4.33
C ARG A 23 -7.49 6.23 -4.20
N ALA A 24 -7.31 6.82 -3.04
CA ALA A 24 -6.25 7.81 -2.81
C ALA A 24 -4.85 7.19 -3.02
N VAL A 25 -4.60 6.01 -2.47
CA VAL A 25 -3.33 5.30 -2.66
C VAL A 25 -3.10 4.94 -4.12
N VAL A 26 -4.09 4.36 -4.80
CA VAL A 26 -3.99 3.96 -6.21
C VAL A 26 -3.73 5.17 -7.11
N LYS A 27 -4.49 6.25 -6.92
CA LYS A 27 -4.30 7.50 -7.69
C LYS A 27 -2.94 8.12 -7.44
N THR A 28 -2.45 8.09 -6.20
CA THR A 28 -1.12 8.60 -5.87
C THR A 28 -0.03 7.82 -6.59
N GLN A 29 -0.10 6.49 -6.58
CA GLN A 29 0.84 5.65 -7.32
C GLN A 29 0.81 5.95 -8.83
N GLN A 30 -0.36 6.09 -9.40
CA GLN A 30 -0.52 6.43 -10.83
C GLN A 30 0.05 7.82 -11.14
N ALA A 31 -0.19 8.80 -10.27
CA ALA A 31 0.33 10.16 -10.43
C ALA A 31 1.86 10.17 -10.39
N LEU A 32 2.46 9.47 -9.42
CA LEU A 32 3.92 9.36 -9.27
C LEU A 32 4.57 8.63 -10.45
N LYS A 33 3.90 7.61 -11.01
CA LYS A 33 4.39 6.92 -12.22
C LYS A 33 4.42 7.84 -13.44
N ARG A 34 3.47 8.77 -13.54
CA ARG A 34 3.42 9.75 -14.64
C ARG A 34 4.39 10.90 -14.44
N ASP A 35 4.53 11.37 -13.20
CA ASP A 35 5.37 12.51 -12.86
C ASP A 35 6.01 12.32 -11.47
N PRO A 36 7.21 11.71 -11.40
CA PRO A 36 7.91 11.51 -10.13
C PRO A 36 8.26 12.82 -9.39
N SER A 37 8.31 13.97 -10.10
CA SER A 37 8.61 15.26 -9.49
C SER A 37 7.55 15.71 -8.48
N LEU A 38 6.35 15.13 -8.52
CA LEU A 38 5.32 15.38 -7.52
C LEU A 38 5.78 15.01 -6.11
N ALA A 39 6.55 13.92 -5.97
CA ALA A 39 7.13 13.54 -4.68
C ALA A 39 8.10 14.58 -4.14
N THR A 40 8.92 15.16 -4.99
CA THR A 40 9.85 16.25 -4.61
C THR A 40 9.08 17.48 -4.15
N ARG A 41 8.03 17.84 -4.86
CA ARG A 41 7.19 18.99 -4.53
C ARG A 41 6.52 18.84 -3.16
N VAL A 42 5.92 17.69 -2.90
CA VAL A 42 5.31 17.37 -1.60
C VAL A 42 6.38 17.30 -0.52
N GLY A 43 7.50 16.66 -0.80
CA GLY A 43 8.62 16.57 0.15
C GLY A 43 9.13 17.93 0.60
N LYS A 44 9.32 18.86 -0.32
CA LYS A 44 9.74 20.25 -0.01
C LYS A 44 8.72 21.00 0.85
N ALA A 45 7.43 20.72 0.67
CA ALA A 45 6.37 21.38 1.41
C ALA A 45 6.21 20.84 2.83
N LEU A 46 6.45 19.55 3.06
CA LEU A 46 6.10 18.86 4.30
C LEU A 46 7.29 18.41 5.15
N PHE A 47 8.51 18.37 4.59
CA PHE A 47 9.69 17.81 5.24
C PHE A 47 10.87 18.77 5.19
N PRO A 48 11.83 18.68 6.16
CA PRO A 48 13.09 19.42 6.09
C PRO A 48 13.88 19.10 4.81
N PRO A 49 14.76 20.02 4.34
CA PRO A 49 15.47 19.85 3.06
C PRO A 49 16.26 18.54 2.90
N ALA A 50 16.86 18.06 3.97
CA ALA A 50 17.64 16.80 3.93
C ALA A 50 16.74 15.59 3.66
N GLU A 51 15.60 15.51 4.34
CA GLU A 51 14.62 14.43 4.14
C GLU A 51 13.91 14.56 2.79
N ALA A 52 13.62 15.79 2.35
CA ALA A 52 13.01 16.03 1.04
C ALA A 52 13.86 15.48 -0.10
N ALA A 53 15.19 15.64 -0.05
CA ALA A 53 16.11 15.09 -1.03
C ALA A 53 16.12 13.55 -1.02
N LEU A 54 16.10 12.93 0.17
CA LEU A 54 16.04 11.48 0.31
C LEU A 54 14.72 10.90 -0.21
N ILE A 55 13.62 11.59 -0.02
CA ILE A 55 12.31 11.15 -0.53
C ILE A 55 12.33 11.03 -2.05
N ALA A 56 12.89 11.99 -2.76
CA ALA A 56 13.00 11.94 -4.21
C ALA A 56 13.77 10.69 -4.69
N ASP A 57 14.90 10.39 -4.05
CA ASP A 57 15.72 9.21 -4.38
C ASP A 57 15.00 7.90 -4.09
N VAL A 58 14.34 7.80 -2.94
CA VAL A 58 13.56 6.60 -2.54
C VAL A 58 12.42 6.35 -3.52
N ILE A 59 11.67 7.40 -3.87
CA ILE A 59 10.58 7.27 -4.83
C ILE A 59 11.10 6.83 -6.21
N ALA A 60 12.17 7.43 -6.71
CA ALA A 60 12.76 7.05 -7.99
C ALA A 60 13.20 5.57 -8.02
N ARG A 61 13.79 5.08 -6.93
CA ARG A 61 14.21 3.69 -6.79
C ARG A 61 13.04 2.71 -6.74
N ASP A 62 12.00 3.06 -5.98
CA ASP A 62 10.91 2.14 -5.66
C ASP A 62 9.77 2.19 -6.69
N LEU A 63 9.70 3.26 -7.48
CA LEU A 63 8.61 3.51 -8.43
C LEU A 63 8.32 2.35 -9.40
N PRO A 64 9.33 1.64 -9.97
CA PRO A 64 9.07 0.49 -10.84
C PRO A 64 8.33 -0.66 -10.16
N TYR A 65 8.36 -0.72 -8.84
CA TYR A 65 7.75 -1.77 -8.03
C TYR A 65 6.40 -1.38 -7.43
N TYR A 66 5.91 -0.17 -7.72
CA TYR A 66 4.60 0.26 -7.24
C TYR A 66 3.51 -0.51 -7.96
N ASP A 67 2.84 -1.36 -7.21
CA ASP A 67 1.71 -2.16 -7.66
C ASP A 67 0.61 -2.09 -6.60
N PRO A 68 -0.58 -1.58 -6.92
CA PRO A 68 -1.67 -1.48 -5.96
C PRO A 68 -2.33 -2.82 -5.66
N THR A 69 -2.04 -3.86 -6.44
CA THR A 69 -2.65 -5.18 -6.25
C THR A 69 -1.98 -5.96 -5.13
N ILE A 70 -2.77 -6.80 -4.46
CA ILE A 70 -2.26 -7.74 -3.46
C ILE A 70 -2.49 -9.14 -4.00
N SER A 71 -1.40 -9.86 -4.32
CA SER A 71 -1.48 -11.20 -4.87
C SER A 71 -1.61 -12.28 -3.80
N GLU A 72 -2.21 -13.40 -4.16
CA GLU A 72 -2.25 -14.58 -3.28
C GLU A 72 -0.85 -15.08 -2.94
N ALA A 73 0.07 -15.05 -3.91
CA ALA A 73 1.46 -15.46 -3.70
C ALA A 73 2.18 -14.60 -2.65
N ALA A 74 1.93 -13.28 -2.66
CA ALA A 74 2.50 -12.37 -1.67
C ALA A 74 1.99 -12.67 -0.25
N VAL A 75 0.69 -12.88 -0.10
CA VAL A 75 0.08 -13.23 1.20
C VAL A 75 0.59 -14.57 1.70
N ASP A 76 0.65 -15.57 0.83
CA ASP A 76 1.16 -16.90 1.17
C ASP A 76 2.63 -16.85 1.61
N GLY A 77 3.47 -16.11 0.88
CA GLY A 77 4.88 -15.91 1.23
C GLY A 77 5.07 -15.24 2.59
N LEU A 78 4.30 -14.18 2.86
CA LEU A 78 4.34 -13.48 4.14
C LEU A 78 3.81 -14.35 5.29
N SER A 79 2.76 -15.12 5.05
CA SER A 79 2.21 -16.06 6.03
C SER A 79 3.25 -17.13 6.42
N ARG A 80 3.93 -17.72 5.44
CA ARG A 80 5.02 -18.69 5.69
C ARG A 80 6.18 -18.07 6.44
N PHE A 81 6.58 -16.85 6.07
CA PHE A 81 7.63 -16.12 6.79
C PHE A 81 7.23 -15.86 8.25
N ALA A 82 6.01 -15.41 8.49
CA ALA A 82 5.50 -15.14 9.83
C ALA A 82 5.49 -16.40 10.70
N GLN A 83 5.13 -17.56 10.14
CA GLN A 83 5.19 -18.83 10.84
C GLN A 83 6.63 -19.27 11.14
N ALA A 84 7.52 -19.19 10.15
CA ALA A 84 8.92 -19.59 10.30
C ALA A 84 9.67 -18.72 11.32
N SER A 85 9.33 -17.43 11.42
CA SER A 85 9.93 -16.49 12.37
C SER A 85 9.25 -16.46 13.74
N GLY A 86 8.22 -17.26 13.96
CA GLY A 86 7.48 -17.31 15.22
C GLY A 86 6.51 -16.16 15.46
N LEU A 87 6.27 -15.31 14.47
CA LEU A 87 5.32 -14.19 14.56
C LEU A 87 3.87 -14.64 14.47
N ALA A 88 3.62 -15.77 13.81
CA ALA A 88 2.29 -16.36 13.70
C ALA A 88 2.33 -17.86 14.00
N ARG A 89 1.28 -18.35 14.65
CA ARG A 89 1.17 -19.78 15.02
C ARG A 89 0.58 -20.63 13.90
N ARG A 90 -0.20 -20.02 12.99
CA ARG A 90 -0.87 -20.71 11.89
C ARG A 90 -0.92 -19.82 10.65
N SER A 91 -1.14 -20.45 9.50
CA SER A 91 -1.33 -19.75 8.26
C SER A 91 -2.67 -19.02 8.24
N VAL A 92 -2.73 -17.94 7.46
CA VAL A 92 -3.96 -17.22 7.15
C VAL A 92 -4.22 -17.33 5.65
N SER A 93 -5.50 -17.43 5.27
CA SER A 93 -5.88 -17.46 3.88
C SER A 93 -5.94 -16.03 3.29
N TYR A 94 -5.75 -15.94 1.99
CA TYR A 94 -5.88 -14.69 1.24
C TYR A 94 -7.20 -13.98 1.53
N ASN A 95 -8.32 -14.71 1.50
CA ASN A 95 -9.65 -14.16 1.72
C ASN A 95 -9.88 -13.65 3.16
N GLN A 96 -9.11 -14.13 4.12
CA GLN A 96 -9.22 -13.69 5.52
C GLN A 96 -8.52 -12.35 5.77
N VAL A 97 -7.46 -12.05 5.04
CA VAL A 97 -6.60 -10.88 5.32
C VAL A 97 -6.66 -9.80 4.26
N VAL A 98 -7.21 -10.07 3.09
CA VAL A 98 -7.35 -9.09 2.02
C VAL A 98 -8.81 -8.71 1.85
N ALA A 99 -9.12 -7.41 1.92
CA ALA A 99 -10.46 -6.87 1.74
C ALA A 99 -10.83 -6.85 0.24
N LEU A 100 -11.20 -8.02 -0.28
CA LEU A 100 -11.43 -8.25 -1.71
C LEU A 100 -12.63 -7.49 -2.28
N GLU A 101 -13.54 -7.02 -1.43
CA GLU A 101 -14.66 -6.17 -1.83
C GLU A 101 -14.19 -4.85 -2.46
N PHE A 102 -12.94 -4.42 -2.19
CA PHE A 102 -12.34 -3.21 -2.77
C PHE A 102 -11.40 -3.50 -3.95
N ARG A 103 -11.27 -4.76 -4.35
CA ARG A 103 -10.35 -5.18 -5.42
C ARG A 103 -10.58 -4.44 -6.74
N HIS A 104 -11.83 -4.11 -7.05
CA HIS A 104 -12.18 -3.38 -8.28
C HIS A 104 -11.56 -1.98 -8.35
N LEU A 105 -11.09 -1.43 -7.21
CA LEU A 105 -10.46 -0.11 -7.16
C LEU A 105 -8.94 -0.15 -7.45
N TRP A 106 -8.33 -1.35 -7.46
CA TRP A 106 -6.89 -1.46 -7.66
C TRP A 106 -6.43 -1.07 -9.07
N THR A 107 -7.30 -1.20 -10.04
CA THR A 107 -7.02 -0.91 -11.45
C THR A 107 -7.82 0.27 -11.99
N ALA A 108 -8.44 0.99 -11.12
CA ALA A 108 -9.29 2.14 -11.50
C ALA A 108 -8.48 3.34 -12.00
#